data_b7e14124fe8fe8f6f61fdca8aec67162
#
_entry.id   b7e14124fe8fe8f6f61fdca8aec67162
#
_cell.length_a   1.000
_cell.length_b   1.000
_cell.length_c   1.000
_cell.angle_alpha   90.00
_cell.angle_beta   90.00
_cell.angle_gamma   90.00
#
_symmetry.space_group_name_H-M   'P 1'
#
loop_
_entity.id
_entity.type
_entity.pdbx_description
1 polymer ?
#
loop_
_entity_poly.entity_id
_entity_poly.type
_entity_poly.pdbx_seq_one_letter_code
_entity_poly.pdbx_strand_id
1 'polypeptide(L)'
;VFDAPVVEMPIYLRYLQQRFEQLGGAIEVRTLSSLAEVLTTSLLVVNCSGLGARELAPDASVFPIRGQVVRVAQVGLSNFVLDDYGPRGIAYIIPRNDDCILGGTAEDGAEELAPDAHTAEAIQARCQALEARLGTAAVLEHKVGLRPGRPTVRVEQQSCANGQAIVHNYGHGGAGITLSWGCADEVVRLVRGVG
;
A
#
# COMPACT_ATOMS: atom_id res chain seq x y z
N VAL A 1 -19.26 -4.22 16.11
CA VAL A 1 -18.98 -5.24 15.07
C VAL A 1 -19.65 -4.78 13.79
N PHE A 2 -18.97 -4.84 12.68
CA PHE A 2 -19.48 -4.51 11.34
C PHE A 2 -18.81 -5.43 10.31
N ASP A 3 -19.47 -5.65 9.19
CA ASP A 3 -18.92 -6.42 8.08
C ASP A 3 -18.08 -5.51 7.20
N ALA A 4 -16.84 -5.93 6.92
CA ALA A 4 -15.94 -5.25 6.00
C ALA A 4 -15.18 -6.27 5.14
N PRO A 5 -14.91 -5.97 3.86
CA PRO A 5 -14.12 -6.87 3.03
C PRO A 5 -12.67 -6.92 3.50
N VAL A 6 -12.10 -8.12 3.54
CA VAL A 6 -10.67 -8.37 3.71
C VAL A 6 -10.10 -8.80 2.37
N VAL A 7 -9.00 -8.20 1.98
CA VAL A 7 -8.37 -8.44 0.68
C VAL A 7 -7.01 -9.12 0.85
N GLU A 8 -6.87 -10.32 0.29
CA GLU A 8 -5.55 -10.97 0.18
C GLU A 8 -4.75 -10.39 -0.97
N MET A 9 -3.90 -9.41 -0.67
CA MET A 9 -3.16 -8.63 -1.66
C MET A 9 -2.38 -9.46 -2.70
N PRO A 10 -1.68 -10.55 -2.35
CA PRO A 10 -0.95 -11.35 -3.35
C PRO A 10 -1.88 -12.00 -4.39
N ILE A 11 -3.11 -12.32 -4.00
CA ILE A 11 -4.14 -12.88 -4.90
C ILE A 11 -4.75 -11.77 -5.75
N TYR A 12 -5.14 -10.68 -5.09
CA TYR A 12 -5.84 -9.58 -5.72
C TYR A 12 -4.97 -8.84 -6.76
N LEU A 13 -3.69 -8.60 -6.46
CA LEU A 13 -2.78 -7.97 -7.43
C LEU A 13 -2.59 -8.83 -8.69
N ARG A 14 -2.47 -10.15 -8.54
CA ARG A 14 -2.41 -11.07 -9.70
C ARG A 14 -3.70 -11.02 -10.53
N TYR A 15 -4.85 -10.99 -9.87
CA TYR A 15 -6.12 -10.84 -10.55
C TYR A 15 -6.19 -9.54 -11.36
N LEU A 16 -5.80 -8.41 -10.76
CA LEU A 16 -5.80 -7.10 -11.44
C LEU A 16 -4.84 -7.10 -12.62
N GLN A 17 -3.63 -7.66 -12.47
CA GLN A 17 -2.67 -7.79 -13.55
C GLN A 17 -3.26 -8.61 -14.72
N GLN A 18 -3.81 -9.78 -14.45
CA GLN A 18 -4.43 -10.63 -15.47
C GLN A 18 -5.59 -9.91 -16.18
N ARG A 19 -6.42 -9.17 -15.44
CA ARG A 19 -7.51 -8.38 -16.04
C ARG A 19 -6.98 -7.27 -16.92
N PHE A 20 -5.93 -6.58 -16.53
CA PHE A 20 -5.29 -5.55 -17.33
C PHE A 20 -4.74 -6.11 -18.65
N GLU A 21 -4.01 -7.24 -18.58
CA GLU A 21 -3.46 -7.92 -19.77
C GLU A 21 -4.57 -8.45 -20.71
N GLN A 22 -5.65 -9.03 -20.16
CA GLN A 22 -6.82 -9.48 -20.94
C GLN A 22 -7.54 -8.33 -21.67
N LEU A 23 -7.45 -7.11 -21.13
CA LEU A 23 -7.99 -5.91 -21.77
C LEU A 23 -7.03 -5.29 -22.80
N GLY A 24 -5.90 -5.95 -23.10
CA GLY A 24 -4.93 -5.50 -24.09
C GLY A 24 -3.82 -4.60 -23.49
N GLY A 25 -3.77 -4.47 -22.17
CA GLY A 25 -2.67 -3.75 -21.50
C GLY A 25 -1.36 -4.51 -21.59
N ALA A 26 -0.23 -3.82 -21.64
CA ALA A 26 1.10 -4.38 -21.61
C ALA A 26 1.87 -3.88 -20.36
N ILE A 27 2.70 -4.76 -19.80
CA ILE A 27 3.53 -4.44 -18.63
C ILE A 27 4.99 -4.52 -19.05
N GLU A 28 5.71 -3.42 -18.85
CA GLU A 28 7.15 -3.33 -19.06
C GLU A 28 7.85 -3.05 -17.72
N VAL A 29 8.86 -3.84 -17.39
CA VAL A 29 9.69 -3.61 -16.20
C VAL A 29 10.88 -2.75 -16.59
N ARG A 30 10.88 -1.50 -16.12
CA ARG A 30 11.91 -0.50 -16.45
C ARG A 30 12.14 0.45 -15.27
N THR A 31 13.39 0.83 -15.04
CA THR A 31 13.73 1.93 -14.13
C THR A 31 13.62 3.25 -14.87
N LEU A 32 12.95 4.24 -14.27
CA LEU A 32 12.84 5.60 -14.80
C LEU A 32 13.66 6.54 -13.92
N SER A 33 14.37 7.48 -14.55
CA SER A 33 15.03 8.59 -13.87
C SER A 33 14.16 9.87 -13.88
N SER A 34 13.20 9.96 -14.80
CA SER A 34 12.23 11.06 -14.86
C SER A 34 10.96 10.66 -15.61
N LEU A 35 9.84 11.34 -15.33
CA LEU A 35 8.59 11.16 -16.11
C LEU A 35 8.71 11.71 -17.54
N ALA A 36 9.67 12.60 -17.80
CA ALA A 36 9.95 13.11 -19.13
C ALA A 36 10.35 12.00 -20.13
N GLU A 37 11.01 10.94 -19.65
CA GLU A 37 11.36 9.78 -20.49
C GLU A 37 10.11 9.10 -21.09
N VAL A 38 9.04 9.01 -20.32
CA VAL A 38 7.79 8.40 -20.78
C VAL A 38 7.02 9.35 -21.71
N LEU A 39 7.08 10.64 -21.42
CA LEU A 39 6.45 11.67 -22.26
C LEU A 39 7.07 11.78 -23.66
N THR A 40 8.26 11.22 -23.91
CA THR A 40 8.82 11.15 -25.28
C THR A 40 7.98 10.28 -26.23
N THR A 41 7.24 9.32 -25.69
CA THR A 41 6.45 8.33 -26.44
C THR A 41 4.97 8.36 -26.13
N SER A 42 4.51 9.15 -25.16
CA SER A 42 3.14 9.22 -24.71
C SER A 42 2.67 10.65 -24.51
N LEU A 43 1.45 10.95 -24.90
CA LEU A 43 0.83 12.27 -24.64
C LEU A 43 0.30 12.39 -23.20
N LEU A 44 0.02 11.26 -22.57
CA LEU A 44 -0.57 11.19 -21.24
C LEU A 44 0.13 10.13 -20.39
N VAL A 45 0.50 10.50 -19.18
CA VAL A 45 1.11 9.61 -18.18
C VAL A 45 0.28 9.64 -16.91
N VAL A 46 -0.02 8.48 -16.32
CA VAL A 46 -0.58 8.38 -14.97
C VAL A 46 0.55 7.97 -14.02
N ASN A 47 0.93 8.87 -13.13
CA ASN A 47 2.01 8.64 -12.18
C ASN A 47 1.47 8.06 -10.86
N CYS A 48 1.68 6.76 -10.66
CA CYS A 48 1.36 6.02 -9.43
C CYS A 48 2.63 5.52 -8.71
N SER A 49 3.73 6.28 -8.77
CA SER A 49 5.07 5.83 -8.34
C SER A 49 5.26 5.74 -6.82
N GLY A 50 4.27 6.12 -6.02
CA GLY A 50 4.34 6.04 -4.55
C GLY A 50 5.51 6.85 -3.99
N LEU A 51 6.45 6.21 -3.28
CA LEU A 51 7.65 6.87 -2.76
C LEU A 51 8.57 7.40 -3.87
N GLY A 52 8.59 6.76 -5.04
CA GLY A 52 9.37 7.23 -6.19
C GLY A 52 8.92 8.59 -6.73
N ALA A 53 7.77 9.12 -6.29
CA ALA A 53 7.33 10.46 -6.65
C ALA A 53 8.23 11.57 -6.06
N ARG A 54 9.04 11.29 -5.04
CA ARG A 54 10.05 12.22 -4.53
C ARG A 54 11.00 12.68 -5.65
N GLU A 55 11.45 11.74 -6.48
CA GLU A 55 12.40 11.97 -7.58
C GLU A 55 11.66 12.20 -8.89
N LEU A 56 10.68 11.36 -9.21
CA LEU A 56 10.01 11.39 -10.52
C LEU A 56 9.08 12.60 -10.70
N ALA A 57 8.49 13.11 -9.62
CA ALA A 57 7.60 14.29 -9.64
C ALA A 57 8.15 15.47 -8.82
N PRO A 58 9.45 15.53 -8.50
CA PRO A 58 10.15 16.28 -7.44
C PRO A 58 9.26 16.77 -6.31
N ASP A 59 8.59 15.80 -5.62
CA ASP A 59 7.66 16.11 -4.53
C ASP A 59 8.29 15.85 -3.17
N ALA A 60 8.91 16.88 -2.58
CA ALA A 60 9.56 16.80 -1.28
C ALA A 60 8.59 16.54 -0.11
N SER A 61 7.27 16.61 -0.33
CA SER A 61 6.27 16.33 0.70
C SER A 61 5.97 14.82 0.85
N VAL A 62 6.49 13.98 -0.05
CA VAL A 62 6.37 12.52 0.06
C VAL A 62 7.40 11.99 1.05
N PHE A 63 6.96 11.19 2.00
CA PHE A 63 7.83 10.56 3.00
C PHE A 63 7.44 9.09 3.23
N PRO A 64 8.38 8.24 3.67
CA PRO A 64 8.07 6.87 4.02
C PRO A 64 7.37 6.81 5.37
N ILE A 65 6.43 5.88 5.50
CA ILE A 65 5.87 5.44 6.78
C ILE A 65 6.22 3.97 6.92
N ARG A 66 7.24 3.69 7.74
CA ARG A 66 7.70 2.32 7.97
C ARG A 66 6.65 1.55 8.76
N GLY A 67 6.34 0.34 8.30
CA GLY A 67 5.46 -0.58 9.02
C GLY A 67 6.03 -1.97 9.09
N GLN A 68 6.04 -2.55 10.29
CA GLN A 68 6.40 -3.93 10.53
C GLN A 68 5.18 -4.76 10.87
N VAL A 69 5.13 -5.99 10.36
CA VAL A 69 4.12 -7.00 10.65
C VAL A 69 4.78 -8.36 10.87
N VAL A 70 4.07 -9.24 11.57
CA VAL A 70 4.46 -10.64 11.76
C VAL A 70 3.44 -11.52 11.05
N ARG A 71 3.90 -12.44 10.24
CA ARG A 71 3.10 -13.47 9.60
C ARG A 71 3.19 -14.75 10.42
N VAL A 72 2.05 -15.29 10.81
CA VAL A 72 1.96 -16.52 11.61
C VAL A 72 1.06 -17.54 10.92
N ALA A 73 1.22 -18.82 11.27
CA ALA A 73 0.36 -19.88 10.78
C ALA A 73 -1.09 -19.64 11.19
N GLN A 74 -2.03 -20.08 10.36
CA GLN A 74 -3.46 -20.02 10.65
C GLN A 74 -3.81 -20.92 11.86
N VAL A 75 -4.61 -20.39 12.78
CA VAL A 75 -5.08 -21.07 14.00
C VAL A 75 -6.61 -21.12 14.09
N GLY A 76 -7.28 -21.19 12.94
CA GLY A 76 -8.73 -21.26 12.84
C GLY A 76 -9.43 -19.91 13.06
N LEU A 77 -8.77 -18.79 12.76
CA LEU A 77 -9.35 -17.46 12.82
C LEU A 77 -10.07 -17.13 11.51
N SER A 78 -11.26 -16.52 11.64
CA SER A 78 -12.04 -16.05 10.50
C SER A 78 -12.40 -14.56 10.58
N ASN A 79 -12.32 -13.98 11.78
CA ASN A 79 -12.69 -12.60 12.01
C ASN A 79 -11.44 -11.71 12.07
N PHE A 80 -11.47 -10.63 11.32
CA PHE A 80 -10.54 -9.53 11.45
C PHE A 80 -10.73 -8.81 12.80
N VAL A 81 -9.63 -8.44 13.44
CA VAL A 81 -9.62 -7.65 14.67
C VAL A 81 -8.74 -6.43 14.47
N LEU A 82 -9.21 -5.26 14.87
CA LEU A 82 -8.45 -4.02 14.86
C LEU A 82 -8.65 -3.29 16.20
N ASP A 83 -7.55 -2.92 16.83
CA ASP A 83 -7.49 -2.04 17.98
C ASP A 83 -6.48 -0.90 17.70
N ASP A 84 -6.99 0.25 17.22
CA ASP A 84 -6.20 1.45 16.93
C ASP A 84 -6.12 2.40 18.14
N TYR A 85 -6.96 2.19 19.14
CA TYR A 85 -7.13 3.11 20.27
C TYR A 85 -6.68 2.55 21.59
N GLY A 86 -6.22 1.31 21.62
CA GLY A 86 -5.74 0.65 22.82
C GLY A 86 -4.48 1.32 23.38
N PRO A 87 -4.30 1.31 24.73
CA PRO A 87 -3.16 1.95 25.39
C PRO A 87 -1.81 1.30 25.05
N ARG A 88 -1.82 0.16 24.38
CA ARG A 88 -0.63 -0.59 23.95
C ARG A 88 -0.17 -0.27 22.52
N GLY A 89 -0.84 0.65 21.84
CA GLY A 89 -0.58 1.00 20.44
C GLY A 89 -1.35 0.13 19.45
N ILE A 90 -1.15 0.36 18.18
CA ILE A 90 -1.85 -0.31 17.06
C ILE A 90 -1.70 -1.83 17.15
N ALA A 91 -2.83 -2.54 17.14
CA ALA A 91 -2.88 -3.99 17.04
C ALA A 91 -3.97 -4.40 16.03
N TYR A 92 -3.62 -5.23 15.08
CA TYR A 92 -4.59 -5.85 14.18
C TYR A 92 -4.22 -7.29 13.87
N ILE A 93 -5.26 -8.09 13.65
CA ILE A 93 -5.17 -9.49 13.27
C ILE A 93 -5.98 -9.65 11.98
N ILE A 94 -5.31 -10.00 10.89
CA ILE A 94 -5.95 -10.22 9.59
C ILE A 94 -5.80 -11.69 9.23
N PRO A 95 -6.83 -12.51 9.46
CA PRO A 95 -6.84 -13.89 8.99
C PRO A 95 -6.89 -13.94 7.48
N ARG A 96 -6.10 -14.83 6.90
CA ARG A 96 -6.13 -15.19 5.49
C ARG A 96 -6.34 -16.71 5.37
N ASN A 97 -6.41 -17.24 4.16
CA ASN A 97 -6.67 -18.67 3.97
C ASN A 97 -5.64 -19.57 4.66
N ASP A 98 -4.36 -19.27 4.53
CA ASP A 98 -3.27 -20.14 4.99
C ASP A 98 -2.50 -19.59 6.19
N ASP A 99 -2.67 -18.31 6.53
CA ASP A 99 -1.93 -17.63 7.59
C ASP A 99 -2.72 -16.47 8.21
N CYS A 100 -2.13 -15.82 9.20
CA CYS A 100 -2.62 -14.58 9.77
C CYS A 100 -1.53 -13.51 9.73
N ILE A 101 -1.91 -12.27 9.41
CA ILE A 101 -1.04 -11.10 9.54
C ILE A 101 -1.32 -10.43 10.87
N LEU A 102 -0.29 -10.31 11.68
CA LEU A 102 -0.32 -9.57 12.94
C LEU A 102 0.37 -8.23 12.74
N GLY A 103 -0.26 -7.17 13.10
CA GLY A 103 0.29 -5.82 12.97
C GLY A 103 0.03 -4.95 14.18
N GLY A 104 0.61 -3.79 14.26
CA GLY A 104 1.72 -3.39 13.42
C GLY A 104 2.35 -2.13 13.97
N THR A 105 3.18 -1.51 13.13
CA THR A 105 3.77 -0.20 13.41
C THR A 105 3.47 0.80 12.30
N ALA A 106 3.62 2.09 12.63
CA ALA A 106 3.61 3.19 11.68
C ALA A 106 4.62 4.23 12.19
N GLU A 107 5.76 4.31 11.50
CA GLU A 107 6.91 5.11 11.92
C GLU A 107 7.21 6.11 10.78
N ASP A 108 6.76 7.35 10.97
CA ASP A 108 6.91 8.41 9.98
C ASP A 108 8.38 8.77 9.77
N GLY A 109 8.81 8.82 8.51
CA GLY A 109 10.16 9.17 8.11
C GLY A 109 11.20 8.04 8.26
N ALA A 110 10.85 6.91 8.85
CA ALA A 110 11.76 5.78 8.96
C ALA A 110 11.84 5.00 7.63
N GLU A 111 13.07 4.66 7.21
CA GLU A 111 13.35 3.99 5.91
C GLU A 111 14.01 2.60 6.09
N GLU A 112 14.37 2.20 7.31
CA GLU A 112 15.02 0.92 7.56
C GLU A 112 14.10 -0.26 7.19
N LEU A 113 14.58 -1.14 6.33
CA LEU A 113 13.82 -2.31 5.85
C LEU A 113 14.11 -3.60 6.63
N ALA A 114 15.14 -3.61 7.50
CA ALA A 114 15.40 -4.75 8.33
C ALA A 114 14.29 -4.91 9.40
N PRO A 115 13.76 -6.11 9.60
CA PRO A 115 12.86 -6.38 10.71
C PRO A 115 13.58 -6.21 12.05
N ASP A 116 12.90 -5.57 13.01
CA ASP A 116 13.35 -5.46 14.39
C ASP A 116 12.70 -6.54 15.24
N ALA A 117 13.51 -7.32 15.98
CA ALA A 117 13.02 -8.45 16.76
C ALA A 117 12.15 -8.01 17.94
N HIS A 118 12.54 -6.93 18.63
CA HIS A 118 11.78 -6.42 19.77
C HIS A 118 10.40 -5.89 19.35
N THR A 119 10.35 -5.18 18.22
CA THR A 119 9.09 -4.75 17.60
C THR A 119 8.22 -5.94 17.24
N ALA A 120 8.78 -7.02 16.69
CA ALA A 120 8.05 -8.22 16.36
C ALA A 120 7.44 -8.89 17.60
N GLU A 121 8.20 -9.02 18.67
CA GLU A 121 7.72 -9.55 19.96
C GLU A 121 6.58 -8.68 20.53
N ALA A 122 6.74 -7.35 20.48
CA ALA A 122 5.72 -6.43 20.95
C ALA A 122 4.42 -6.52 20.13
N ILE A 123 4.50 -6.69 18.80
CA ILE A 123 3.33 -6.93 17.92
C ILE A 123 2.63 -8.23 18.33
N GLN A 124 3.39 -9.32 18.47
CA GLN A 124 2.81 -10.61 18.87
C GLN A 124 2.12 -10.52 20.22
N ALA A 125 2.76 -9.91 21.23
CA ALA A 125 2.18 -9.76 22.57
C ALA A 125 0.86 -8.97 22.54
N ARG A 126 0.77 -7.89 21.75
CA ARG A 126 -0.47 -7.11 21.60
C ARG A 126 -1.58 -7.93 20.95
N CYS A 127 -1.26 -8.65 19.88
CA CYS A 127 -2.24 -9.48 19.17
C CYS A 127 -2.69 -10.68 20.00
N GLN A 128 -1.79 -11.34 20.75
CA GLN A 128 -2.13 -12.43 21.67
C GLN A 128 -3.04 -11.99 22.81
N ALA A 129 -2.91 -10.75 23.26
CA ALA A 129 -3.80 -10.19 24.28
C ALA A 129 -5.23 -9.95 23.76
N LEU A 130 -5.42 -9.82 22.44
CA LEU A 130 -6.73 -9.73 21.79
C LEU A 130 -7.29 -11.10 21.41
N GLU A 131 -6.41 -12.05 21.06
CA GLU A 131 -6.78 -13.38 20.58
C GLU A 131 -5.77 -14.44 21.10
N ALA A 132 -6.15 -15.12 22.16
CA ALA A 132 -5.27 -16.05 22.89
C ALA A 132 -4.77 -17.24 22.04
N ARG A 133 -5.54 -17.67 21.01
CA ARG A 133 -5.13 -18.76 20.08
C ARG A 133 -3.82 -18.48 19.37
N LEU A 134 -3.47 -17.21 19.18
CA LEU A 134 -2.20 -16.83 18.56
C LEU A 134 -0.98 -17.21 19.37
N GLY A 135 -1.13 -17.51 20.68
CA GLY A 135 -0.03 -17.99 21.54
C GLY A 135 0.59 -19.32 21.09
N THR A 136 -0.13 -20.11 20.28
CA THR A 136 0.35 -21.38 19.72
C THR A 136 0.72 -21.30 18.24
N ALA A 137 0.51 -20.15 17.61
CA ALA A 137 0.75 -19.96 16.18
C ALA A 137 2.26 -19.91 15.87
N ALA A 138 2.74 -20.75 14.96
CA ALA A 138 4.11 -20.69 14.49
C ALA A 138 4.37 -19.39 13.72
N VAL A 139 5.46 -18.69 14.03
CA VAL A 139 5.91 -17.52 13.25
C VAL A 139 6.46 -18.02 11.92
N LEU A 140 5.94 -17.47 10.82
CA LEU A 140 6.34 -17.82 9.46
C LEU A 140 7.33 -16.80 8.89
N GLU A 141 7.12 -15.50 9.20
CA GLU A 141 7.91 -14.44 8.60
C GLU A 141 7.73 -13.12 9.34
N HIS A 142 8.78 -12.30 9.36
CA HIS A 142 8.72 -10.89 9.72
C HIS A 142 8.81 -10.05 8.45
N LYS A 143 7.89 -9.10 8.27
CA LYS A 143 7.87 -8.22 7.09
C LYS A 143 7.93 -6.77 7.49
N VAL A 144 8.72 -6.01 6.73
CA VAL A 144 8.76 -4.56 6.78
C VAL A 144 8.38 -4.01 5.42
N GLY A 145 7.63 -2.92 5.40
CA GLY A 145 7.30 -2.19 4.20
C GLY A 145 7.23 -0.70 4.46
N LEU A 146 7.43 0.08 3.41
CA LEU A 146 7.34 1.53 3.44
C LEU A 146 6.06 1.97 2.73
N ARG A 147 5.18 2.66 3.45
CA ARG A 147 3.97 3.25 2.87
C ARG A 147 4.30 4.65 2.37
N PRO A 148 3.80 5.05 1.20
CA PRO A 148 4.05 6.39 0.65
C PRO A 148 3.17 7.43 1.36
N GLY A 149 3.69 8.04 2.42
CA GLY A 149 3.04 9.13 3.15
C GLY A 149 3.11 10.45 2.40
N ARG A 150 2.11 11.29 2.61
CA ARG A 150 2.03 12.70 2.17
C ARG A 150 0.99 13.40 3.04
N PRO A 151 1.10 14.71 3.31
CA PRO A 151 0.10 15.43 4.11
C PRO A 151 -1.32 15.34 3.55
N THR A 152 -1.45 15.31 2.22
CA THR A 152 -2.72 15.06 1.50
C THR A 152 -2.47 14.16 0.31
N VAL A 153 -3.40 13.27 -0.02
CA VAL A 153 -3.32 12.45 -1.25
C VAL A 153 -3.27 13.38 -2.46
N ARG A 154 -2.38 13.06 -3.41
CA ARG A 154 -2.29 13.80 -4.66
C ARG A 154 -3.01 13.05 -5.78
N VAL A 155 -4.20 13.51 -6.16
CA VAL A 155 -4.93 13.06 -7.35
C VAL A 155 -5.27 14.29 -8.16
N GLU A 156 -4.41 14.63 -9.12
CA GLU A 156 -4.55 15.86 -9.91
C GLU A 156 -3.87 15.75 -11.27
N GLN A 157 -4.32 16.55 -12.23
CA GLN A 157 -3.70 16.71 -13.54
C GLN A 157 -2.70 17.86 -13.52
N GLN A 158 -1.54 17.60 -14.10
CA GLN A 158 -0.52 18.58 -14.42
C GLN A 158 -0.38 18.69 -15.94
N SER A 159 -0.64 19.86 -16.50
CA SER A 159 -0.38 20.16 -17.91
C SER A 159 1.13 20.28 -18.16
N CYS A 160 1.58 19.70 -19.24
CA CYS A 160 2.96 19.78 -19.73
C CYS A 160 3.04 20.54 -21.05
N ALA A 161 4.24 20.71 -21.59
CA ALA A 161 4.42 21.31 -22.92
C ALA A 161 3.78 20.42 -24.01
N ASN A 162 3.53 21.02 -25.19
CA ASN A 162 3.08 20.33 -26.40
C ASN A 162 1.76 19.52 -26.26
N GLY A 163 0.85 19.96 -25.37
CA GLY A 163 -0.42 19.29 -25.15
C GLY A 163 -0.32 17.97 -24.34
N GLN A 164 0.84 17.69 -23.77
CA GLN A 164 1.03 16.53 -22.90
C GLN A 164 0.49 16.79 -21.50
N ALA A 165 0.15 15.73 -20.79
CA ALA A 165 -0.31 15.80 -19.40
C ALA A 165 0.20 14.64 -18.54
N ILE A 166 0.34 14.91 -17.25
CA ILE A 166 0.58 13.90 -16.22
C ILE A 166 -0.60 13.95 -15.25
N VAL A 167 -1.21 12.79 -14.98
CA VAL A 167 -2.17 12.64 -13.88
C VAL A 167 -1.45 11.97 -12.73
N HIS A 168 -1.28 12.68 -11.63
CA HIS A 168 -0.67 12.15 -10.41
C HIS A 168 -1.70 11.39 -9.58
N ASN A 169 -1.31 10.25 -9.02
CA ASN A 169 -2.12 9.44 -8.10
C ASN A 169 -1.20 8.73 -7.10
N TYR A 170 -0.82 9.43 -6.03
CA TYR A 170 0.10 8.92 -5.01
C TYR A 170 -0.05 9.60 -3.65
N GLY A 171 0.71 9.14 -2.66
CA GLY A 171 0.74 9.74 -1.32
C GLY A 171 -0.38 9.27 -0.39
N HIS A 172 -0.89 8.04 -0.58
CA HIS A 172 -2.03 7.49 0.16
C HIS A 172 -1.67 6.94 1.55
N GLY A 173 -0.39 6.90 1.92
CA GLY A 173 0.04 6.31 3.19
C GLY A 173 -0.48 4.88 3.36
N GLY A 174 -1.11 4.60 4.50
CA GLY A 174 -1.71 3.30 4.80
C GLY A 174 -3.06 3.04 4.14
N ALA A 175 -3.71 4.06 3.54
CA ALA A 175 -5.08 3.97 3.01
C ALA A 175 -5.16 3.63 1.52
N GLY A 176 -4.04 3.30 0.85
CA GLY A 176 -3.97 3.13 -0.61
C GLY A 176 -4.99 2.13 -1.17
N ILE A 177 -5.17 0.98 -0.53
CA ILE A 177 -6.16 -0.02 -0.97
C ILE A 177 -7.60 0.46 -0.73
N THR A 178 -7.87 1.04 0.43
CA THR A 178 -9.20 1.57 0.77
C THR A 178 -9.66 2.63 -0.24
N LEU A 179 -8.75 3.49 -0.68
CA LEU A 179 -9.04 4.59 -1.60
C LEU A 179 -8.91 4.21 -3.08
N SER A 180 -8.37 3.02 -3.40
CA SER A 180 -7.91 2.66 -4.75
C SER A 180 -8.96 2.86 -5.85
N TRP A 181 -10.19 2.39 -5.64
CA TRP A 181 -11.24 2.49 -6.64
C TRP A 181 -11.76 3.92 -6.81
N GLY A 182 -11.96 4.66 -5.72
CA GLY A 182 -12.35 6.07 -5.81
C GLY A 182 -11.27 6.93 -6.49
N CYS A 183 -10.00 6.68 -6.18
CA CYS A 183 -8.90 7.35 -6.88
C CYS A 183 -8.81 6.94 -8.35
N ALA A 184 -9.09 5.66 -8.69
CA ALA A 184 -9.11 5.21 -10.08
C ALA A 184 -10.22 5.89 -10.88
N ASP A 185 -11.42 6.04 -10.32
CA ASP A 185 -12.54 6.76 -10.95
C ASP A 185 -12.18 8.23 -11.21
N GLU A 186 -11.55 8.89 -10.23
CA GLU A 186 -11.09 10.28 -10.39
C GLU A 186 -9.98 10.40 -11.44
N VAL A 187 -9.02 9.48 -11.47
CA VAL A 187 -7.98 9.42 -12.50
C VAL A 187 -8.60 9.27 -13.88
N VAL A 188 -9.59 8.38 -14.06
CA VAL A 188 -10.30 8.21 -15.34
C VAL A 188 -11.01 9.50 -15.75
N ARG A 189 -11.64 10.21 -14.81
CA ARG A 189 -12.30 11.49 -15.08
C ARG A 189 -11.29 12.55 -15.56
N LEU A 190 -10.13 12.65 -14.88
CA LEU A 190 -9.06 13.57 -15.25
C LEU A 190 -8.48 13.23 -16.64
N VAL A 191 -8.20 11.95 -16.91
CA VAL A 191 -7.71 11.47 -18.20
C VAL A 191 -8.65 11.83 -19.36
N ARG A 192 -9.95 11.68 -19.16
CA ARG A 192 -10.96 12.03 -20.17
C ARG A 192 -11.11 13.54 -20.37
N GLY A 193 -10.70 14.35 -19.43
CA GLY A 193 -10.69 15.80 -19.52
C GLY A 193 -9.43 16.38 -20.20
N VAL A 194 -8.47 15.54 -20.57
CA VAL A 194 -7.30 15.93 -21.38
C VAL A 194 -7.71 15.92 -22.85
N GLY A 195 -8.09 17.08 -23.37
CA GLY A 195 -8.54 17.28 -24.74
C GLY A 195 -8.42 18.73 -25.16
#